data_e617ce3ad3036770565a0d02b6b210d5
#
_entry.id   e617ce3ad3036770565a0d02b6b210d5
#
_cell.length_a   1.000
_cell.length_b   1.000
_cell.length_c   1.000
_cell.angle_alpha   90.00
_cell.angle_beta   90.00
_cell.angle_gamma   90.00
#
_symmetry.space_group_name_H-M   'P 1'
#
loop_
_entity.id
_entity.type
_entity.pdbx_description
1 polymer ?
#
loop_
_entity_poly.entity_id
_entity_poly.type
_entity_poly.pdbx_seq_one_letter_code
_entity_poly.pdbx_strand_id
1 'polypeptide(L)'
;MKKALLIACSLFLCLASQPVQAQKPHSDLHNEIGVGAGPFSFFGGFIIGTADFFGALGNSLSHRAYSSNYYGLYDVHYYYQINHWCQVGVKFTVEGSRTTIYTDTLRTAVSSINRDLIFTLMPSVRFTYFNRPWVRLYAGADLGVGYLFSHTQDYAKDDPESKGSNFFPAFNVTAFGVNVGKRFYGLFELNAGFDSFVKFGIGARW
;
A
#
# COMPACT_ATOMS: atom_id res chain seq x y z
N MET A 1 14.21 25.26 -3.50
CA MET A 1 13.65 24.07 -2.87
C MET A 1 13.40 24.22 -1.36
N LYS A 2 14.37 24.69 -0.52
CA LYS A 2 14.18 24.86 0.94
C LYS A 2 13.01 25.78 1.34
N LYS A 3 12.78 26.87 0.58
CA LYS A 3 11.65 27.80 0.85
C LYS A 3 10.27 27.19 0.57
N ALA A 4 10.14 26.35 -0.47
CA ALA A 4 8.87 25.68 -0.79
C ALA A 4 8.51 24.62 0.28
N LEU A 5 9.52 23.91 0.81
CA LEU A 5 9.32 22.94 1.90
C LEU A 5 8.88 23.64 3.19
N LEU A 6 9.46 24.80 3.52
CA LEU A 6 9.06 25.58 4.69
C LEU A 6 7.63 26.13 4.58
N ILE A 7 7.23 26.57 3.38
CA ILE A 7 5.85 27.02 3.12
C ILE A 7 4.87 25.85 3.23
N ALA A 8 5.20 24.66 2.70
CA ALA A 8 4.38 23.47 2.82
C ALA A 8 4.23 23.01 4.29
N CYS A 9 5.34 23.01 5.06
CA CYS A 9 5.28 22.70 6.49
C CYS A 9 4.50 23.74 7.30
N SER A 10 4.62 25.05 7.01
CA SER A 10 3.86 26.09 7.71
C SER A 10 2.36 26.02 7.38
N LEU A 11 1.98 25.73 6.14
CA LEU A 11 0.59 25.48 5.75
C LEU A 11 0.01 24.24 6.44
N PHE A 12 0.79 23.17 6.56
CA PHE A 12 0.37 21.96 7.27
C PHE A 12 0.18 22.20 8.77
N LEU A 13 1.09 22.97 9.40
CA LEU A 13 0.97 23.38 10.80
C LEU A 13 -0.23 24.32 11.04
N CYS A 14 -0.50 25.25 10.12
CA CYS A 14 -1.67 26.13 10.19
C CYS A 14 -2.98 25.36 10.02
N LEU A 15 -3.03 24.33 9.19
CA LEU A 15 -4.18 23.44 9.03
C LEU A 15 -4.40 22.55 10.27
N ALA A 16 -3.32 22.11 10.91
CA ALA A 16 -3.36 21.30 12.13
C ALA A 16 -3.75 22.11 13.38
N SER A 17 -3.53 23.41 13.39
CA SER A 17 -3.83 24.30 14.53
C SER A 17 -5.25 24.88 14.56
N GLN A 18 -6.09 24.55 13.56
CA GLN A 18 -7.50 24.92 13.63
C GLN A 18 -8.14 24.22 14.84
N PRO A 19 -8.77 24.96 15.76
CA PRO A 19 -9.47 24.35 16.88
C PRO A 19 -10.50 23.38 16.30
N VAL A 20 -10.35 22.12 16.63
CA VAL A 20 -11.34 21.08 16.29
C VAL A 20 -12.61 21.45 17.06
N GLN A 21 -13.42 22.34 16.50
CA GLN A 21 -14.75 22.58 17.02
C GLN A 21 -15.44 21.24 16.98
N ALA A 22 -15.85 20.75 18.14
CA ALA A 22 -16.59 19.52 18.32
C ALA A 22 -17.88 19.60 17.46
N GLN A 23 -17.76 19.18 16.21
CA GLN A 23 -18.90 19.13 15.30
C GLN A 23 -19.76 17.97 15.77
N LYS A 24 -21.06 18.25 15.95
CA LYS A 24 -22.03 17.20 16.27
C LYS A 24 -21.82 16.01 15.34
N PRO A 25 -21.72 14.78 15.86
CA PRO A 25 -21.58 13.60 15.04
C PRO A 25 -22.73 13.55 14.06
N HIS A 26 -22.43 13.59 12.76
CA HIS A 26 -23.46 13.74 11.72
C HIS A 26 -23.96 12.39 11.19
N SER A 27 -23.53 11.28 11.72
CA SER A 27 -24.11 10.00 11.32
C SER A 27 -24.06 8.99 12.46
N ASP A 28 -25.16 8.33 12.69
CA ASP A 28 -25.28 7.11 13.49
C ASP A 28 -24.63 5.88 12.77
N LEU A 29 -23.83 6.14 11.73
CA LEU A 29 -23.17 5.12 10.92
C LEU A 29 -21.83 4.78 11.55
N HIS A 30 -21.81 3.68 12.30
CA HIS A 30 -20.62 3.25 13.05
C HIS A 30 -19.74 2.27 12.29
N ASN A 31 -20.29 1.57 11.31
CA ASN A 31 -19.58 0.55 10.55
C ASN A 31 -19.20 1.06 9.17
N GLU A 32 -18.03 0.68 8.72
CA GLU A 32 -17.50 1.03 7.40
C GLU A 32 -16.80 -0.20 6.81
N ILE A 33 -17.16 -0.56 5.59
CA ILE A 33 -16.45 -1.56 4.80
C ILE A 33 -16.05 -0.94 3.47
N GLY A 34 -14.86 -1.29 2.98
CA GLY A 34 -14.42 -0.83 1.68
C GLY A 34 -13.44 -1.77 1.02
N VAL A 35 -13.24 -1.51 -0.25
CA VAL A 35 -12.24 -2.17 -1.08
C VAL A 35 -11.42 -1.10 -1.78
N GLY A 36 -10.12 -1.35 -1.91
CA GLY A 36 -9.21 -0.44 -2.55
C GLY A 36 -8.27 -1.16 -3.51
N ALA A 37 -7.67 -0.37 -4.39
CA ALA A 37 -6.64 -0.83 -5.29
C ALA A 37 -5.60 0.27 -5.51
N GLY A 38 -4.37 -0.15 -5.76
CA GLY A 38 -3.28 0.74 -6.10
C GLY A 38 -2.14 0.04 -6.84
N PRO A 39 -1.18 0.80 -7.38
CA PRO A 39 -0.18 0.22 -8.28
C PRO A 39 0.80 -0.71 -7.57
N PHE A 40 1.30 -0.33 -6.38
CA PHE A 40 2.26 -1.10 -5.59
C PHE A 40 2.34 -0.54 -4.16
N SER A 41 2.81 -1.34 -3.21
CA SER A 41 3.17 -0.86 -1.87
C SER A 41 4.48 -0.07 -1.91
N PHE A 42 4.67 0.84 -0.94
CA PHE A 42 5.92 1.58 -0.82
C PHE A 42 7.12 0.64 -0.62
N PHE A 43 6.98 -0.35 0.26
CA PHE A 43 8.04 -1.33 0.51
C PHE A 43 8.18 -2.34 -0.61
N GLY A 44 7.10 -2.83 -1.21
CA GLY A 44 7.14 -3.70 -2.38
C GLY A 44 7.85 -3.02 -3.54
N GLY A 45 7.46 -1.77 -3.87
CA GLY A 45 8.13 -0.96 -4.89
C GLY A 45 9.58 -0.64 -4.56
N PHE A 46 9.90 -0.36 -3.29
CA PHE A 46 11.26 -0.11 -2.84
C PHE A 46 12.14 -1.37 -2.91
N ILE A 47 11.66 -2.51 -2.40
CA ILE A 47 12.40 -3.78 -2.41
C ILE A 47 12.66 -4.24 -3.84
N ILE A 48 11.65 -4.19 -4.72
CA ILE A 48 11.80 -4.62 -6.11
C ILE A 48 12.59 -3.58 -6.90
N GLY A 49 12.33 -2.28 -6.69
CA GLY A 49 13.09 -1.22 -7.34
C GLY A 49 14.57 -1.23 -6.96
N THR A 50 14.91 -1.55 -5.70
CA THR A 50 16.32 -1.75 -5.29
C THR A 50 16.89 -3.05 -5.85
N ALA A 51 16.13 -4.14 -5.86
CA ALA A 51 16.56 -5.40 -6.47
C ALA A 51 16.78 -5.23 -7.99
N ASP A 52 15.89 -4.51 -8.68
CA ASP A 52 16.06 -4.18 -10.10
C ASP A 52 17.25 -3.25 -10.33
N PHE A 53 17.48 -2.25 -9.44
CA PHE A 53 18.63 -1.35 -9.53
C PHE A 53 19.96 -2.06 -9.28
N PHE A 54 20.09 -2.83 -8.19
CA PHE A 54 21.29 -3.62 -7.92
C PHE A 54 21.45 -4.78 -8.91
N GLY A 55 20.35 -5.34 -9.38
CA GLY A 55 20.32 -6.30 -10.46
C GLY A 55 20.83 -5.69 -11.76
N ALA A 56 20.39 -4.49 -12.14
CA ALA A 56 20.86 -3.77 -13.32
C ALA A 56 22.34 -3.41 -13.22
N LEU A 57 22.82 -3.00 -12.01
CA LEU A 57 24.25 -2.80 -11.74
C LEU A 57 25.06 -4.11 -11.86
N GLY A 58 24.56 -5.20 -11.26
CA GLY A 58 25.18 -6.52 -11.39
C GLY A 58 25.14 -7.07 -12.82
N ASN A 59 24.12 -6.71 -13.60
CA ASN A 59 23.93 -7.16 -14.99
C ASN A 59 24.69 -6.34 -16.01
N SER A 60 25.02 -5.08 -15.75
CA SER A 60 26.01 -4.36 -16.55
C SER A 60 27.36 -5.09 -16.52
N LEU A 61 27.59 -5.89 -15.45
CA LEU A 61 28.75 -6.78 -15.33
C LEU A 61 28.49 -8.20 -15.84
N SER A 62 27.23 -8.68 -15.88
CA SER A 62 26.88 -10.08 -16.20
C SER A 62 26.04 -10.27 -17.48
N HIS A 63 25.74 -9.20 -18.21
CA HIS A 63 25.01 -9.22 -19.50
C HIS A 63 23.62 -9.87 -19.45
N ARG A 64 22.90 -9.76 -18.29
CA ARG A 64 21.54 -10.28 -18.13
C ARG A 64 20.50 -9.15 -18.19
N ALA A 65 19.31 -9.44 -18.69
CA ALA A 65 18.18 -8.50 -18.71
C ALA A 65 17.08 -8.93 -17.73
N TYR A 66 16.34 -7.96 -17.19
CA TYR A 66 15.19 -8.16 -16.29
C TYR A 66 13.93 -7.56 -16.89
N SER A 67 12.80 -8.16 -16.54
CA SER A 67 11.48 -7.59 -16.80
C SER A 67 10.60 -7.88 -15.59
N SER A 68 10.21 -6.85 -14.85
CA SER A 68 9.31 -6.97 -13.71
C SER A 68 7.92 -6.45 -14.06
N ASN A 69 6.91 -7.25 -13.79
CA ASN A 69 5.51 -6.91 -13.96
C ASN A 69 4.82 -6.96 -12.59
N TYR A 70 4.14 -5.88 -12.23
CA TYR A 70 3.27 -5.80 -11.07
C TYR A 70 1.83 -6.06 -11.45
N TYR A 71 1.13 -6.84 -10.64
CA TYR A 71 -0.31 -7.07 -10.79
C TYR A 71 -1.15 -6.08 -9.99
N GLY A 72 -0.49 -5.18 -9.24
CA GLY A 72 -1.12 -4.22 -8.36
C GLY A 72 -1.32 -4.75 -6.94
N LEU A 73 -1.76 -3.86 -6.07
CA LEU A 73 -2.16 -4.15 -4.70
C LEU A 73 -3.66 -3.93 -4.57
N TYR A 74 -4.33 -4.88 -3.93
CA TYR A 74 -5.75 -4.84 -3.61
C TYR A 74 -5.93 -4.96 -2.11
N ASP A 75 -6.88 -4.20 -1.54
CA ASP A 75 -7.22 -4.29 -0.12
C ASP A 75 -8.72 -4.43 0.11
N VAL A 76 -9.03 -5.07 1.22
CA VAL A 76 -10.35 -5.05 1.85
C VAL A 76 -10.17 -4.56 3.28
N HIS A 77 -10.98 -3.62 3.71
CA HIS A 77 -10.89 -3.06 5.05
C HIS A 77 -12.26 -2.93 5.70
N TYR A 78 -12.26 -3.10 7.01
CA TYR A 78 -13.42 -2.85 7.86
C TYR A 78 -13.01 -1.93 8.99
N TYR A 79 -13.85 -0.92 9.28
CA TYR A 79 -13.64 0.03 10.38
C TYR A 79 -14.91 0.17 11.20
N TYR A 80 -14.71 0.26 12.52
CA TYR A 80 -15.74 0.62 13.47
C TYR A 80 -15.42 2.00 14.07
N GLN A 81 -16.37 2.89 14.05
CA GLN A 81 -16.24 4.25 14.59
C GLN A 81 -16.51 4.23 16.10
N ILE A 82 -15.46 4.40 16.91
CA ILE A 82 -15.55 4.48 18.37
C ILE A 82 -16.12 5.83 18.77
N ASN A 83 -15.63 6.89 18.14
CA ASN A 83 -16.10 8.26 18.37
C ASN A 83 -15.94 9.10 17.08
N HIS A 84 -16.34 10.37 17.11
CA HIS A 84 -16.34 11.23 15.92
C HIS A 84 -14.97 11.48 15.26
N TRP A 85 -13.87 11.20 15.96
CA TRP A 85 -12.51 11.42 15.47
C TRP A 85 -11.67 10.14 15.38
N CYS A 86 -12.11 9.02 15.98
CA CYS A 86 -11.35 7.77 16.01
C CYS A 86 -12.15 6.59 15.48
N GLN A 87 -11.52 5.86 14.57
CA GLN A 87 -12.00 4.58 14.05
C GLN A 87 -10.93 3.52 14.30
N VAL A 88 -11.36 2.31 14.62
CA VAL A 88 -10.51 1.12 14.68
C VAL A 88 -11.01 0.09 13.68
N GLY A 89 -10.12 -0.70 13.16
CA GLY A 89 -10.51 -1.66 12.14
C GLY A 89 -9.44 -2.69 11.85
N VAL A 90 -9.64 -3.35 10.74
CA VAL A 90 -8.72 -4.34 10.20
C VAL A 90 -8.63 -4.16 8.68
N LYS A 91 -7.42 -4.30 8.16
CA LYS A 91 -7.13 -4.22 6.75
C LYS A 91 -6.44 -5.52 6.32
N PHE A 92 -6.90 -6.08 5.22
CA PHE A 92 -6.28 -7.21 4.54
C PHE A 92 -5.83 -6.76 3.16
N THR A 93 -4.56 -6.99 2.80
CA THR A 93 -4.04 -6.63 1.48
C THR A 93 -3.47 -7.85 0.76
N VAL A 94 -3.54 -7.81 -0.55
CA VAL A 94 -2.93 -8.78 -1.46
C VAL A 94 -2.16 -8.03 -2.53
N GLU A 95 -0.88 -8.33 -2.67
CA GLU A 95 0.01 -7.76 -3.69
C GLU A 95 0.68 -8.89 -4.46
N GLY A 96 0.73 -8.76 -5.78
CA GLY A 96 1.36 -9.75 -6.66
C GLY A 96 2.40 -9.14 -7.57
N SER A 97 3.52 -9.85 -7.77
CA SER A 97 4.55 -9.48 -8.73
C SER A 97 5.11 -10.68 -9.49
N ARG A 98 5.63 -10.42 -10.68
CA ARG A 98 6.32 -11.40 -11.51
C ARG A 98 7.58 -10.78 -12.09
N THR A 99 8.73 -11.36 -11.78
CA THR A 99 10.03 -10.96 -12.35
C THR A 99 10.55 -12.06 -13.27
N THR A 100 10.85 -11.69 -14.50
CA THR A 100 11.48 -12.58 -15.51
C THR A 100 12.93 -12.15 -15.70
N ILE A 101 13.85 -13.10 -15.54
CA ILE A 101 15.29 -12.91 -15.72
C ILE A 101 15.69 -13.61 -17.02
N TYR A 102 16.39 -12.89 -17.90
CA TYR A 102 16.87 -13.38 -19.16
C TYR A 102 18.36 -13.70 -19.10
N THR A 103 18.80 -14.69 -19.87
CA THR A 103 20.21 -15.10 -19.92
C THR A 103 21.08 -14.04 -20.63
N ASP A 104 20.47 -13.27 -21.53
CA ASP A 104 21.16 -12.27 -22.36
C ASP A 104 20.43 -10.91 -22.35
N THR A 105 21.15 -9.86 -22.76
CA THR A 105 20.61 -8.49 -22.91
C THR A 105 19.58 -8.36 -24.03
N LEU A 106 19.61 -9.26 -25.03
CA LEU A 106 18.66 -9.27 -26.14
C LEU A 106 17.32 -9.94 -25.79
N ARG A 107 17.19 -10.48 -24.56
CA ARG A 107 15.99 -11.15 -24.06
C ARG A 107 15.54 -12.36 -24.91
N THR A 108 16.49 -13.06 -25.52
CA THR A 108 16.21 -14.20 -26.40
C THR A 108 15.89 -15.48 -25.62
N ALA A 109 16.50 -15.66 -24.42
CA ALA A 109 16.29 -16.85 -23.60
C ALA A 109 15.98 -16.48 -22.15
N VAL A 110 14.92 -17.10 -21.59
CA VAL A 110 14.53 -16.92 -20.18
C VAL A 110 15.41 -17.81 -19.30
N SER A 111 16.06 -17.21 -18.31
CA SER A 111 16.86 -17.93 -17.30
C SER A 111 16.00 -18.37 -16.13
N SER A 112 15.22 -17.45 -15.55
CA SER A 112 14.31 -17.80 -14.45
C SER A 112 13.08 -16.88 -14.39
N ILE A 113 12.03 -17.39 -13.76
CA ILE A 113 10.78 -16.65 -13.50
C ILE A 113 10.50 -16.73 -12.01
N ASN A 114 10.44 -15.56 -11.36
CA ASN A 114 10.02 -15.41 -9.97
C ASN A 114 8.61 -14.86 -9.93
N ARG A 115 7.76 -15.50 -9.14
CA ARG A 115 6.40 -15.05 -8.84
C ARG A 115 6.25 -14.89 -7.34
N ASP A 116 5.97 -13.68 -6.91
CA ASP A 116 5.81 -13.34 -5.52
C ASP A 116 4.36 -12.90 -5.26
N LEU A 117 3.79 -13.43 -4.18
CA LEU A 117 2.48 -13.08 -3.69
C LEU A 117 2.60 -12.72 -2.21
N ILE A 118 2.19 -11.51 -1.87
CA ILE A 118 2.26 -10.97 -0.52
C ILE A 118 0.84 -10.79 0.00
N PHE A 119 0.58 -11.34 1.19
CA PHE A 119 -0.63 -11.12 1.95
C PHE A 119 -0.27 -10.35 3.21
N THR A 120 -1.06 -9.34 3.59
CA THR A 120 -0.91 -8.70 4.90
C THR A 120 -2.24 -8.63 5.63
N LEU A 121 -2.20 -8.78 6.95
CA LEU A 121 -3.33 -8.59 7.83
C LEU A 121 -2.91 -7.61 8.93
N MET A 122 -3.55 -6.45 8.96
CA MET A 122 -3.15 -5.34 9.81
C MET A 122 -4.35 -4.79 10.59
N PRO A 123 -4.43 -4.96 11.92
CA PRO A 123 -5.16 -4.04 12.78
C PRO A 123 -4.82 -2.60 12.44
N SER A 124 -5.83 -1.74 12.45
CA SER A 124 -5.76 -0.39 11.90
C SER A 124 -6.45 0.62 12.80
N VAL A 125 -5.87 1.80 12.89
CA VAL A 125 -6.46 2.96 13.58
C VAL A 125 -6.48 4.14 12.62
N ARG A 126 -7.61 4.83 12.53
CA ARG A 126 -7.77 6.06 11.74
C ARG A 126 -8.19 7.22 12.64
N PHE A 127 -7.57 8.37 12.43
CA PHE A 127 -7.89 9.63 13.10
C PHE A 127 -8.48 10.60 12.10
N THR A 128 -9.76 10.92 12.27
CA THR A 128 -10.50 11.83 11.41
C THR A 128 -10.36 13.25 11.97
N TYR A 129 -9.71 14.13 11.23
CA TYR A 129 -9.52 15.53 11.59
C TYR A 129 -10.49 16.50 10.90
N PHE A 130 -11.17 16.04 9.85
CA PHE A 130 -12.25 16.78 9.20
C PHE A 130 -13.39 15.82 8.90
N ASN A 131 -14.58 16.08 9.43
CA ASN A 131 -15.74 15.22 9.28
C ASN A 131 -16.97 16.03 8.88
N ARG A 132 -17.31 16.00 7.62
CA ARG A 132 -18.51 16.61 7.04
C ARG A 132 -19.39 15.53 6.42
N PRO A 133 -20.69 15.81 6.17
CA PRO A 133 -21.62 14.80 5.65
C PRO A 133 -21.16 14.12 4.35
N TRP A 134 -20.45 14.85 3.50
CA TRP A 134 -19.99 14.40 2.19
C TRP A 134 -18.48 14.14 2.10
N VAL A 135 -17.69 14.72 3.00
CA VAL A 135 -16.22 14.66 2.94
C VAL A 135 -15.68 14.37 4.32
N ARG A 136 -14.84 13.34 4.40
CA ARG A 136 -14.10 12.99 5.61
C ARG A 136 -12.62 12.94 5.26
N LEU A 137 -11.80 13.66 6.04
CA LEU A 137 -10.35 13.64 5.94
C LEU A 137 -9.78 12.95 7.17
N TYR A 138 -8.80 12.07 6.98
CA TYR A 138 -8.21 11.30 8.05
C TYR A 138 -6.73 10.98 7.79
N ALA A 139 -6.05 10.62 8.86
CA ALA A 139 -4.76 9.97 8.85
C ALA A 139 -4.87 8.67 9.63
N GLY A 140 -3.93 7.74 9.45
CA GLY A 140 -4.04 6.44 10.12
C GLY A 140 -2.71 5.71 10.24
N ALA A 141 -2.74 4.65 11.02
CA ALA A 141 -1.62 3.73 11.16
C ALA A 141 -2.14 2.30 11.27
N ASP A 142 -1.44 1.39 10.62
CA ASP A 142 -1.74 -0.03 10.58
C ASP A 142 -0.49 -0.79 11.01
N LEU A 143 -0.65 -1.83 11.82
CA LEU A 143 0.43 -2.69 12.27
C LEU A 143 -0.05 -4.13 12.32
N GLY A 144 0.72 -5.06 11.77
CA GLY A 144 0.30 -6.46 11.73
C GLY A 144 1.36 -7.39 11.20
N VAL A 145 0.93 -8.39 10.47
CA VAL A 145 1.78 -9.43 9.90
C VAL A 145 1.57 -9.57 8.41
N GLY A 146 2.66 -9.85 7.72
CA GLY A 146 2.66 -10.20 6.30
C GLY A 146 3.14 -11.63 6.10
N TYR A 147 2.69 -12.24 5.02
CA TYR A 147 3.11 -13.54 4.55
C TYR A 147 3.49 -13.45 3.08
N LEU A 148 4.74 -13.74 2.79
CA LEU A 148 5.30 -13.80 1.45
C LEU A 148 5.29 -15.26 0.98
N PHE A 149 4.70 -15.49 -0.18
CA PHE A 149 4.82 -16.73 -0.93
C PHE A 149 5.60 -16.45 -2.22
N SER A 150 6.76 -17.09 -2.36
CA SER A 150 7.63 -16.94 -3.53
C SER A 150 7.74 -18.28 -4.25
N HIS A 151 7.58 -18.23 -5.58
CA HIS A 151 7.74 -19.37 -6.47
C HIS A 151 8.73 -19.00 -7.56
N THR A 152 9.90 -19.62 -7.51
CA THR A 152 10.97 -19.45 -8.51
C THR A 152 11.04 -20.66 -9.40
N GLN A 153 10.96 -20.42 -10.70
CA GLN A 153 11.17 -21.42 -11.74
C GLN A 153 12.48 -21.09 -12.49
N ASP A 154 13.48 -21.94 -12.32
CA ASP A 154 14.83 -21.75 -12.87
C ASP A 154 15.04 -22.75 -14.00
N TYR A 155 15.19 -22.26 -15.23
CA TYR A 155 15.36 -23.09 -16.43
C TYR A 155 16.82 -23.50 -16.67
N ALA A 156 17.75 -22.98 -15.87
CA ALA A 156 19.20 -23.26 -15.98
C ALA A 156 19.69 -24.37 -15.03
N LYS A 157 18.81 -24.91 -14.16
CA LYS A 157 19.16 -25.92 -13.16
C LYS A 157 18.42 -27.24 -13.37
N ASP A 158 19.01 -28.33 -12.89
CA ASP A 158 18.41 -29.68 -12.92
C ASP A 158 17.16 -29.79 -12.00
N ASP A 159 17.04 -28.94 -10.95
CA ASP A 159 15.83 -28.82 -10.12
C ASP A 159 15.18 -27.46 -10.41
N PRO A 160 14.20 -27.41 -11.33
CA PRO A 160 13.70 -26.17 -11.89
C PRO A 160 12.76 -25.37 -10.97
N GLU A 161 12.25 -25.96 -9.88
CA GLU A 161 11.26 -25.34 -9.03
C GLU A 161 11.74 -25.19 -7.58
N SER A 162 11.71 -23.92 -7.09
CA SER A 162 11.91 -23.60 -5.68
C SER A 162 10.72 -22.82 -5.16
N LYS A 163 10.20 -23.27 -4.01
CA LYS A 163 9.09 -22.60 -3.30
C LYS A 163 9.61 -22.12 -1.95
N GLY A 164 9.34 -20.86 -1.65
CA GLY A 164 9.68 -20.24 -0.38
C GLY A 164 8.47 -19.56 0.23
N SER A 165 8.42 -19.57 1.56
CA SER A 165 7.43 -18.78 2.27
C SER A 165 8.05 -18.18 3.53
N ASN A 166 7.67 -16.96 3.86
CA ASN A 166 8.19 -16.27 5.03
C ASN A 166 7.16 -15.33 5.65
N PHE A 167 7.15 -15.26 7.00
CA PHE A 167 6.39 -14.28 7.75
C PHE A 167 7.26 -13.06 8.04
N PHE A 168 6.67 -11.89 8.00
CA PHE A 168 7.35 -10.65 8.35
C PHE A 168 6.39 -9.69 9.07
N PRO A 169 6.89 -8.76 9.90
CA PRO A 169 6.08 -7.69 10.46
C PRO A 169 5.67 -6.73 9.35
N ALA A 170 4.37 -6.42 9.28
CA ALA A 170 3.82 -5.47 8.33
C ALA A 170 3.36 -4.21 9.06
N PHE A 171 3.61 -3.05 8.47
CA PHE A 171 3.13 -1.77 8.98
C PHE A 171 2.78 -0.84 7.83
N ASN A 172 1.92 0.11 8.11
CA ASN A 172 1.56 1.14 7.15
C ASN A 172 1.15 2.41 7.88
N VAL A 173 1.45 3.56 7.30
CA VAL A 173 1.02 4.87 7.76
C VAL A 173 0.26 5.54 6.64
N THR A 174 -1.01 5.83 6.87
CA THR A 174 -1.82 6.67 5.99
C THR A 174 -1.57 8.13 6.37
N ALA A 175 -0.76 8.82 5.57
CA ALA A 175 -0.44 10.23 5.80
C ALA A 175 -1.63 11.13 5.50
N PHE A 176 -2.40 10.78 4.47
CA PHE A 176 -3.58 11.49 4.04
C PHE A 176 -4.60 10.53 3.45
N GLY A 177 -5.83 10.61 3.95
CA GLY A 177 -6.97 9.89 3.40
C GLY A 177 -8.16 10.81 3.21
N VAL A 178 -8.89 10.64 2.14
CA VAL A 178 -10.14 11.34 1.88
C VAL A 178 -11.22 10.37 1.46
N ASN A 179 -12.37 10.46 2.09
CA ASN A 179 -13.59 9.77 1.70
C ASN A 179 -14.62 10.80 1.24
N VAL A 180 -15.16 10.61 0.03
CA VAL A 180 -16.17 11.47 -0.57
C VAL A 180 -17.44 10.68 -0.81
N GLY A 181 -18.51 11.04 -0.11
CA GLY A 181 -19.82 10.38 -0.15
C GLY A 181 -20.44 10.21 1.24
N LYS A 182 -21.71 9.86 1.29
CA LYS A 182 -22.45 9.60 2.54
C LYS A 182 -22.38 8.13 2.94
N ARG A 183 -23.40 7.35 2.57
CA ARG A 183 -23.47 5.90 2.80
C ARG A 183 -22.51 5.14 1.89
N PHE A 184 -22.50 5.49 0.61
CA PHE A 184 -21.51 5.01 -0.33
C PHE A 184 -20.49 6.12 -0.55
N TYR A 185 -19.23 5.78 -0.59
CA TYR A 185 -18.16 6.75 -0.75
C TYR A 185 -17.05 6.23 -1.66
N GLY A 186 -16.42 7.17 -2.35
CA GLY A 186 -15.11 6.94 -2.97
C GLY A 186 -14.02 7.30 -1.97
N LEU A 187 -12.93 6.55 -1.97
CA LEU A 187 -11.77 6.83 -1.13
C LEU A 187 -10.52 7.08 -1.99
N PHE A 188 -9.67 7.95 -1.45
CA PHE A 188 -8.31 8.17 -1.92
C PHE A 188 -7.38 8.21 -0.70
N GLU A 189 -6.27 7.49 -0.75
CA GLU A 189 -5.26 7.47 0.32
C GLU A 189 -3.86 7.64 -0.24
N LEU A 190 -3.02 8.33 0.53
CA LEU A 190 -1.57 8.35 0.39
C LEU A 190 -0.95 7.64 1.59
N ASN A 191 -0.24 6.56 1.32
CA ASN A 191 0.29 5.67 2.34
C ASN A 191 1.81 5.53 2.21
N ALA A 192 2.42 5.14 3.34
CA ALA A 192 3.82 4.74 3.39
C ALA A 192 3.92 3.45 4.21
N GLY A 193 4.24 2.33 3.55
CA GLY A 193 4.29 1.02 4.20
C GLY A 193 3.97 -0.13 3.24
N PHE A 194 3.30 -1.15 3.78
CA PHE A 194 2.86 -2.33 3.04
C PHE A 194 1.45 -2.21 2.42
N ASP A 195 0.85 -1.01 2.48
CA ASP A 195 -0.32 -0.67 1.65
C ASP A 195 0.14 0.12 0.41
N SER A 196 -0.72 0.28 -0.57
CA SER A 196 -0.37 0.99 -1.80
C SER A 196 -0.03 2.45 -1.53
N PHE A 197 1.10 2.94 -2.08
CA PHE A 197 1.53 4.33 -1.95
C PHE A 197 0.44 5.32 -2.33
N VAL A 198 -0.23 5.07 -3.45
CA VAL A 198 -1.44 5.79 -3.86
C VAL A 198 -2.55 4.77 -4.01
N LYS A 199 -3.65 4.97 -3.30
CA LYS A 199 -4.78 4.04 -3.31
C LYS A 199 -6.07 4.75 -3.67
N PHE A 200 -6.87 4.10 -4.49
CA PHE A 200 -8.25 4.46 -4.79
C PHE A 200 -9.17 3.31 -4.39
N GLY A 201 -10.38 3.64 -3.99
CA GLY A 201 -11.33 2.62 -3.62
C GLY A 201 -12.74 3.14 -3.46
N ILE A 202 -13.61 2.23 -3.06
CA ILE A 202 -15.02 2.49 -2.77
C ILE A 202 -15.40 1.79 -1.48
N GLY A 203 -16.40 2.31 -0.80
CA GLY A 203 -16.89 1.67 0.41
C GLY A 203 -18.32 2.06 0.76
N ALA A 204 -18.81 1.43 1.81
CA ALA A 204 -20.14 1.68 2.35
C ALA A 204 -20.08 1.84 3.88
N ARG A 205 -21.01 2.64 4.41
CA ARG A 205 -21.21 2.91 5.85
C ARG A 205 -22.65 2.62 6.26
N TRP A 206 -22.85 2.03 7.47
CA TRP A 206 -24.16 1.75 8.06
C TRP A 206 -24.12 1.80 9.58
#